data_b283845ea6534edfda1915cd6eae0e38
#
_entry.id   b283845ea6534edfda1915cd6eae0e38
#
_cell.length_a   1.000
_cell.length_b   1.000
_cell.length_c   1.000
_cell.angle_alpha   90.00
_cell.angle_beta   90.00
_cell.angle_gamma   90.00
#
_symmetry.space_group_name_H-M   'P 1'
#
loop_
_entity.id
_entity.type
_entity.pdbx_description
1 polymer ?
#
loop_
_entity_poly.entity_id
_entity_poly.type
_entity_poly.pdbx_seq_one_letter_code
_entity_poly.pdbx_strand_id
1 'polypeptide(L)'
;ALETSLTPEENYDFSENNLIYNNELSDDIQDGGDYMMSMSYLMSWKGPVLEKDDPYGTKNNNKTWNSVKHVQEAQIIPEKDYKQIKNMVYKYGGVESSMYMSMSSRNMSSVYYNETEYAYCYKGKNKPNHDVVIIGWDDNYSKELFNDQTIEGDGAFICMNSWGDDFGYHGVFYVSYYDDLIGTNNVCYTKIEDTDNYKNIYQSDLCGWTGSMGFEDEQTVYFSNVYTAEEKEQVEAVGFYATTTDLEYEVFVCPKYKDVNSLNNRNHVAASGIIKNKGYYTIKLDKKYDVAEEQKFSVIVKVTNKKDNKIFKMIPVEMETESMEGTVELSDGEGYFSAGGLNWQSAEKQGCNICLKAYTSN
;
A
#
# COMPACT_ATOMS: atom_id res chain seq x y z
N ALA A 1 -3.73 -11.56 -8.45
CA ALA A 1 -4.26 -12.42 -7.37
C ALA A 1 -5.61 -11.92 -6.83
N LEU A 2 -5.70 -10.67 -6.31
CA LEU A 2 -6.95 -10.15 -5.75
C LEU A 2 -8.05 -10.06 -6.81
N GLU A 3 -7.76 -9.46 -7.95
CA GLU A 3 -8.72 -9.29 -9.04
C GLU A 3 -9.20 -10.66 -9.55
N THR A 4 -8.30 -11.59 -9.85
CA THR A 4 -8.63 -12.96 -10.26
C THR A 4 -9.46 -13.72 -9.21
N SER A 5 -9.26 -13.43 -7.92
CA SER A 5 -10.01 -14.02 -6.82
C SER A 5 -11.45 -13.49 -6.71
N LEU A 6 -11.66 -12.21 -7.01
CA LEU A 6 -12.96 -11.55 -6.89
C LEU A 6 -13.80 -11.65 -8.18
N THR A 7 -13.15 -11.59 -9.33
CA THR A 7 -13.75 -11.59 -10.66
C THR A 7 -13.04 -12.60 -11.59
N PRO A 8 -13.19 -13.92 -11.32
CA PRO A 8 -12.44 -14.96 -12.02
C PRO A 8 -12.74 -15.06 -13.53
N GLU A 9 -13.82 -14.43 -14.00
CA GLU A 9 -14.15 -14.28 -15.40
C GLU A 9 -13.38 -13.17 -16.12
N GLU A 10 -12.79 -12.24 -15.38
CA GLU A 10 -11.90 -11.22 -15.91
C GLU A 10 -10.45 -11.77 -15.92
N ASN A 11 -9.74 -11.54 -17.01
CA ASN A 11 -8.36 -11.98 -17.16
C ASN A 11 -7.52 -10.77 -17.57
N TYR A 12 -7.00 -10.07 -16.58
CA TYR A 12 -6.13 -8.92 -16.78
C TYR A 12 -4.67 -9.31 -16.66
N ASP A 13 -3.88 -8.79 -17.61
CA ASP A 13 -2.44 -8.77 -17.58
C ASP A 13 -2.02 -7.31 -17.38
N PHE A 14 -1.46 -7.02 -16.20
CA PHE A 14 -1.11 -5.66 -15.80
C PHE A 14 0.36 -5.37 -16.10
N SER A 15 0.62 -4.16 -16.61
CA SER A 15 1.93 -3.70 -17.04
C SER A 15 2.86 -3.44 -15.86
N GLU A 16 3.91 -4.22 -15.73
CA GLU A 16 5.06 -3.94 -14.86
C GLU A 16 5.84 -2.71 -15.37
N ASN A 17 5.90 -2.55 -16.70
CA ASN A 17 6.57 -1.41 -17.34
C ASN A 17 5.97 -0.08 -16.86
N ASN A 18 4.62 -0.02 -16.80
CA ASN A 18 3.94 1.17 -16.33
C ASN A 18 4.22 1.47 -14.86
N LEU A 19 4.20 0.46 -14.00
CA LEU A 19 4.58 0.61 -12.60
C LEU A 19 6.02 1.12 -12.45
N ILE A 20 6.97 0.57 -13.22
CA ILE A 20 8.39 0.95 -13.16
C ILE A 20 8.60 2.42 -13.52
N TYR A 21 7.95 2.90 -14.58
CA TYR A 21 8.23 4.24 -15.13
C TYR A 21 7.25 5.34 -14.70
N ASN A 22 6.13 5.00 -14.06
CA ASN A 22 5.10 5.97 -13.65
C ASN A 22 4.85 6.01 -12.14
N ASN A 23 5.67 5.34 -11.34
CA ASN A 23 5.75 5.61 -9.91
C ASN A 23 6.58 6.88 -9.68
N GLU A 24 6.40 7.53 -8.53
CA GLU A 24 7.12 8.78 -8.19
C GLU A 24 8.34 8.53 -7.28
N LEU A 25 8.69 7.26 -7.01
CA LEU A 25 9.68 6.91 -5.99
C LEU A 25 11.07 6.61 -6.53
N SER A 26 11.22 6.29 -7.82
CA SER A 26 12.52 5.92 -8.38
C SER A 26 12.63 6.30 -9.86
N ASP A 27 13.75 6.89 -10.22
CA ASP A 27 14.16 7.15 -11.60
C ASP A 27 15.00 6.02 -12.20
N ASP A 28 15.53 5.10 -11.38
CA ASP A 28 16.39 4.00 -11.84
C ASP A 28 15.74 2.64 -11.67
N ILE A 29 15.34 2.07 -12.81
CA ILE A 29 14.73 0.74 -12.88
C ILE A 29 15.64 -0.39 -12.42
N GLN A 30 16.96 -0.15 -12.30
CA GLN A 30 17.94 -1.16 -11.90
C GLN A 30 18.01 -1.30 -10.38
N ASP A 31 17.53 -0.33 -9.63
CA ASP A 31 17.55 -0.36 -8.17
C ASP A 31 16.46 -1.26 -7.57
N GLY A 32 15.54 -1.75 -8.42
CA GLY A 32 14.38 -2.52 -7.98
C GLY A 32 13.35 -1.62 -7.30
N GLY A 33 12.53 -2.21 -6.44
CA GLY A 33 11.49 -1.50 -5.70
C GLY A 33 11.04 -2.29 -4.48
N ASP A 34 10.10 -1.74 -3.75
CA ASP A 34 9.45 -2.41 -2.63
C ASP A 34 7.91 -2.23 -2.71
N TYR A 35 7.21 -2.85 -1.77
CA TYR A 35 5.75 -2.76 -1.73
C TYR A 35 5.21 -1.34 -1.51
N MET A 36 5.99 -0.41 -0.97
CA MET A 36 5.56 0.98 -0.81
C MET A 36 5.43 1.68 -2.17
N MET A 37 6.32 1.34 -3.12
CA MET A 37 6.27 1.83 -4.50
C MET A 37 5.00 1.35 -5.20
N SER A 38 4.70 0.05 -5.15
CA SER A 38 3.47 -0.49 -5.74
C SER A 38 2.21 0.05 -5.07
N MET A 39 2.23 0.23 -3.73
CA MET A 39 1.12 0.85 -3.01
C MET A 39 0.90 2.31 -3.44
N SER A 40 1.93 3.15 -3.48
CA SER A 40 1.78 4.56 -3.86
C SER A 40 1.23 4.71 -5.29
N TYR A 41 1.78 3.95 -6.24
CA TYR A 41 1.33 3.91 -7.63
C TYR A 41 -0.15 3.53 -7.76
N LEU A 42 -0.58 2.46 -7.08
CA LEU A 42 -1.96 1.97 -7.16
C LEU A 42 -2.95 2.88 -6.40
N MET A 43 -2.56 3.39 -5.21
CA MET A 43 -3.44 4.24 -4.40
C MET A 43 -3.57 5.67 -4.94
N SER A 44 -2.66 6.10 -5.82
CA SER A 44 -2.76 7.39 -6.51
C SER A 44 -3.51 7.34 -7.85
N TRP A 45 -4.06 6.17 -8.23
CA TRP A 45 -4.75 5.89 -9.50
C TRP A 45 -3.86 6.02 -10.75
N LYS A 46 -2.55 5.97 -10.60
CA LYS A 46 -1.63 5.91 -11.74
C LYS A 46 -1.72 4.59 -12.49
N GLY A 47 -2.16 3.53 -11.81
CA GLY A 47 -2.46 2.21 -12.36
C GLY A 47 -3.52 1.48 -11.53
N PRO A 48 -3.75 0.17 -11.86
CA PRO A 48 -3.02 -0.64 -12.85
C PRO A 48 -3.39 -0.30 -14.30
N VAL A 49 -2.40 -0.40 -15.19
CA VAL A 49 -2.54 -0.28 -16.65
C VAL A 49 -2.38 -1.66 -17.27
N LEU A 50 -2.98 -1.93 -18.42
CA LEU A 50 -2.85 -3.23 -19.08
C LEU A 50 -1.51 -3.37 -19.80
N GLU A 51 -0.93 -4.57 -19.78
CA GLU A 51 0.33 -4.91 -20.46
C GLU A 51 0.27 -4.62 -21.96
N LYS A 52 -0.86 -4.87 -22.63
CA LYS A 52 -1.05 -4.55 -24.06
C LYS A 52 -0.94 -3.06 -24.39
N ASP A 53 -1.20 -2.17 -23.41
CA ASP A 53 -1.19 -0.72 -23.58
C ASP A 53 0.20 -0.11 -23.30
N ASP A 54 0.96 -0.70 -22.38
CA ASP A 54 2.33 -0.32 -22.04
C ASP A 54 3.21 -1.58 -21.82
N PRO A 55 3.63 -2.28 -22.91
CA PRO A 55 4.30 -3.57 -22.84
C PRO A 55 5.66 -3.52 -22.16
N TYR A 56 5.99 -4.59 -21.40
CA TYR A 56 7.27 -4.76 -20.74
C TYR A 56 8.47 -4.55 -21.65
N GLY A 57 9.47 -3.81 -21.16
CA GLY A 57 10.69 -3.49 -21.91
C GLY A 57 10.53 -2.37 -22.94
N THR A 58 9.39 -1.72 -23.02
CA THR A 58 9.24 -0.48 -23.80
C THR A 58 9.86 0.69 -23.04
N LYS A 59 10.38 1.68 -23.78
CA LYS A 59 10.82 2.92 -23.13
C LYS A 59 9.62 3.78 -22.78
N ASN A 60 9.68 4.44 -21.63
CA ASN A 60 8.68 5.42 -21.24
C ASN A 60 8.59 6.53 -22.32
N ASN A 61 7.39 6.72 -22.86
CA ASN A 61 7.13 7.67 -23.94
C ASN A 61 6.44 8.95 -23.44
N ASN A 62 6.46 9.24 -22.14
CA ASN A 62 5.71 10.33 -21.52
C ASN A 62 4.21 10.31 -21.86
N LYS A 63 3.63 9.14 -22.03
CA LYS A 63 2.21 8.95 -22.24
C LYS A 63 1.48 8.93 -20.91
N THR A 64 0.34 9.58 -20.86
CA THR A 64 -0.59 9.43 -19.75
C THR A 64 -1.47 8.22 -20.02
N TRP A 65 -1.53 7.31 -19.07
CA TRP A 65 -2.36 6.12 -19.10
C TRP A 65 -3.52 6.25 -18.11
N ASN A 66 -4.64 5.64 -18.42
CA ASN A 66 -5.75 5.54 -17.48
C ASN A 66 -5.66 4.20 -16.76
N SER A 67 -5.83 4.21 -15.44
CA SER A 67 -6.03 2.98 -14.68
C SER A 67 -7.27 2.25 -15.16
N VAL A 68 -7.23 0.92 -15.15
CA VAL A 68 -8.39 0.08 -15.54
C VAL A 68 -9.17 -0.42 -14.34
N LYS A 69 -8.62 -0.28 -13.16
CA LYS A 69 -9.25 -0.56 -11.85
C LYS A 69 -8.74 0.46 -10.84
N HIS A 70 -9.52 0.70 -9.79
CA HIS A 70 -9.08 1.48 -8.64
C HIS A 70 -8.84 0.55 -7.44
N VAL A 71 -7.60 0.53 -6.95
CA VAL A 71 -7.26 -0.17 -5.71
C VAL A 71 -7.55 0.76 -4.54
N GLN A 72 -8.34 0.28 -3.57
CA GLN A 72 -8.91 1.08 -2.51
C GLN A 72 -8.44 0.67 -1.11
N GLU A 73 -7.80 -0.49 -0.98
CA GLU A 73 -7.31 -0.96 0.30
C GLU A 73 -6.14 -1.93 0.11
N ALA A 74 -5.08 -1.71 0.90
CA ALA A 74 -3.97 -2.64 1.06
C ALA A 74 -3.60 -2.74 2.53
N GLN A 75 -3.35 -3.96 3.00
CA GLN A 75 -3.02 -4.25 4.39
C GLN A 75 -1.60 -4.80 4.52
N ILE A 76 -0.82 -4.22 5.43
CA ILE A 76 0.50 -4.73 5.80
C ILE A 76 0.30 -5.74 6.92
N ILE A 77 0.65 -6.99 6.64
CA ILE A 77 0.46 -8.10 7.57
C ILE A 77 1.71 -8.22 8.46
N PRO A 78 1.53 -8.44 9.78
CA PRO A 78 2.66 -8.60 10.68
C PRO A 78 3.62 -9.71 10.26
N GLU A 79 4.92 -9.47 10.49
CA GLU A 79 5.98 -10.43 10.16
C GLU A 79 5.71 -11.79 10.83
N LYS A 80 5.89 -12.86 10.03
CA LYS A 80 5.76 -14.25 10.48
C LYS A 80 4.40 -14.62 11.10
N ASP A 81 3.38 -13.79 10.95
CA ASP A 81 2.00 -14.18 11.30
C ASP A 81 1.42 -15.08 10.20
N TYR A 82 1.90 -16.32 10.15
CA TYR A 82 1.48 -17.30 9.15
C TYR A 82 -0.02 -17.61 9.18
N LYS A 83 -0.64 -17.49 10.35
CA LYS A 83 -2.09 -17.66 10.48
C LYS A 83 -2.82 -16.54 9.74
N GLN A 84 -2.37 -15.31 9.90
CA GLN A 84 -2.98 -14.17 9.22
C GLN A 84 -2.65 -14.20 7.73
N ILE A 85 -1.41 -14.52 7.33
CA ILE A 85 -1.02 -14.70 5.92
C ILE A 85 -1.94 -15.73 5.24
N LYS A 86 -2.11 -16.94 5.81
CA LYS A 86 -3.00 -17.98 5.27
C LYS A 86 -4.46 -17.50 5.14
N ASN A 87 -4.95 -16.78 6.15
CA ASN A 87 -6.31 -16.24 6.12
C ASN A 87 -6.48 -15.19 5.01
N MET A 88 -5.48 -14.34 4.78
CA MET A 88 -5.49 -13.35 3.70
C MET A 88 -5.41 -13.99 2.32
N VAL A 89 -4.54 -14.99 2.14
CA VAL A 89 -4.47 -15.79 0.91
C VAL A 89 -5.82 -16.44 0.61
N TYR A 90 -6.43 -17.10 1.61
CA TYR A 90 -7.74 -17.73 1.44
C TYR A 90 -8.85 -16.75 1.04
N LYS A 91 -8.81 -15.54 1.60
CA LYS A 91 -9.88 -14.54 1.41
C LYS A 91 -9.68 -13.67 0.18
N TYR A 92 -8.44 -13.35 -0.18
CA TYR A 92 -8.11 -12.34 -1.19
C TYR A 92 -7.21 -12.87 -2.32
N GLY A 93 -6.85 -14.14 -2.30
CA GLY A 93 -6.13 -14.81 -3.38
C GLY A 93 -4.61 -14.75 -3.29
N GLY A 94 -4.01 -13.77 -2.62
CA GLY A 94 -2.56 -13.70 -2.52
C GLY A 94 -2.05 -12.67 -1.51
N VAL A 95 -0.83 -12.91 -1.03
CA VAL A 95 -0.06 -12.01 -0.17
C VAL A 95 1.33 -11.86 -0.77
N GLU A 96 1.71 -10.64 -1.11
CA GLU A 96 3.09 -10.30 -1.46
C GLU A 96 3.98 -10.48 -0.23
N SER A 97 5.15 -11.08 -0.40
CA SER A 97 6.09 -11.31 0.69
C SER A 97 7.53 -11.25 0.19
N SER A 98 8.38 -10.56 0.96
CA SER A 98 9.81 -10.49 0.65
C SER A 98 10.54 -11.76 1.07
N MET A 99 11.57 -12.12 0.29
CA MET A 99 12.48 -13.21 0.58
C MET A 99 13.91 -12.90 0.12
N TYR A 100 14.88 -13.71 0.53
CA TYR A 100 16.19 -13.72 -0.10
C TYR A 100 16.22 -14.79 -1.19
N MET A 101 16.44 -14.38 -2.42
CA MET A 101 16.63 -15.26 -3.55
C MET A 101 18.10 -15.23 -3.97
N SER A 102 18.79 -16.36 -3.85
CA SER A 102 20.21 -16.47 -4.21
C SER A 102 20.46 -16.62 -5.71
N MET A 103 19.40 -16.81 -6.49
CA MET A 103 19.41 -16.84 -7.95
C MET A 103 18.92 -15.51 -8.48
N SER A 104 19.53 -15.00 -9.55
CA SER A 104 19.08 -13.78 -10.24
C SER A 104 18.25 -14.07 -11.49
N SER A 105 18.11 -15.33 -11.86
CA SER A 105 17.30 -15.78 -12.99
C SER A 105 16.96 -17.26 -12.87
N ARG A 106 15.95 -17.70 -13.63
CA ARG A 106 15.52 -19.11 -13.74
C ARG A 106 16.60 -20.10 -14.19
N ASN A 107 17.66 -19.62 -14.83
CA ASN A 107 18.73 -20.46 -15.38
C ASN A 107 19.90 -20.67 -14.41
N MET A 108 19.79 -20.19 -13.18
CA MET A 108 20.82 -20.33 -12.15
C MET A 108 20.40 -21.39 -11.13
N SER A 109 21.37 -22.16 -10.66
CA SER A 109 21.18 -23.09 -9.54
C SER A 109 21.54 -22.44 -8.21
N SER A 110 20.98 -22.97 -7.13
CA SER A 110 21.24 -22.53 -5.76
C SER A 110 21.30 -23.71 -4.81
N VAL A 111 22.17 -23.62 -3.82
CA VAL A 111 22.22 -24.61 -2.72
C VAL A 111 20.94 -24.60 -1.87
N TYR A 112 20.16 -23.51 -1.93
CA TYR A 112 18.89 -23.36 -1.19
C TYR A 112 17.68 -23.85 -1.98
N TYR A 113 17.84 -24.23 -3.26
CA TYR A 113 16.74 -24.61 -4.15
C TYR A 113 16.90 -26.05 -4.65
N ASN A 114 15.93 -26.89 -4.36
CA ASN A 114 15.80 -28.22 -4.93
C ASN A 114 14.98 -28.11 -6.24
N GLU A 115 15.65 -28.19 -7.38
CA GLU A 115 15.03 -28.06 -8.70
C GLU A 115 14.05 -29.19 -9.04
N THR A 116 14.24 -30.39 -8.47
CA THR A 116 13.36 -31.52 -8.74
C THR A 116 12.02 -31.38 -8.03
N GLU A 117 12.04 -30.86 -6.81
CA GLU A 117 10.86 -30.71 -5.95
C GLU A 117 10.34 -29.28 -5.92
N TYR A 118 10.99 -28.35 -6.65
CA TYR A 118 10.67 -26.92 -6.67
C TYR A 118 10.66 -26.30 -5.27
N ALA A 119 11.54 -26.75 -4.38
CA ALA A 119 11.53 -26.44 -2.95
C ALA A 119 12.69 -25.53 -2.57
N TYR A 120 12.38 -24.39 -1.97
CA TYR A 120 13.35 -23.37 -1.57
C TYR A 120 13.31 -23.14 -0.05
N CYS A 121 14.50 -23.06 0.56
CA CYS A 121 14.66 -22.64 1.95
C CYS A 121 15.98 -21.94 2.16
N TYR A 122 15.94 -20.67 2.46
CA TYR A 122 17.12 -19.88 2.83
C TYR A 122 17.31 -19.84 4.34
N LYS A 123 18.55 -20.12 4.77
CA LYS A 123 19.00 -19.96 6.14
C LYS A 123 20.19 -19.02 6.17
N GLY A 124 20.00 -17.81 6.72
CA GLY A 124 21.07 -16.84 6.75
C GLY A 124 20.66 -15.44 7.23
N LYS A 125 21.57 -14.48 7.05
CA LYS A 125 21.40 -13.12 7.58
C LYS A 125 21.40 -12.04 6.48
N ASN A 126 21.30 -12.43 5.22
CA ASN A 126 21.19 -11.45 4.14
C ASN A 126 19.84 -10.72 4.24
N LYS A 127 19.79 -9.50 3.74
CA LYS A 127 18.53 -8.77 3.59
C LYS A 127 17.70 -9.38 2.46
N PRO A 128 16.38 -9.20 2.46
CA PRO A 128 15.53 -9.51 1.32
C PRO A 128 16.06 -8.81 0.05
N ASN A 129 15.93 -9.47 -1.08
CA ASN A 129 16.31 -8.96 -2.39
C ASN A 129 15.35 -9.39 -3.50
N HIS A 130 14.23 -9.99 -3.14
CA HIS A 130 13.23 -10.50 -4.06
C HIS A 130 11.86 -10.57 -3.40
N ASP A 131 10.81 -10.30 -4.18
CA ASP A 131 9.43 -10.40 -3.74
C ASP A 131 8.70 -11.47 -4.54
N VAL A 132 7.81 -12.19 -3.86
CA VAL A 132 6.96 -13.23 -4.43
C VAL A 132 5.54 -13.07 -3.94
N VAL A 133 4.59 -13.70 -4.61
CA VAL A 133 3.21 -13.74 -4.12
C VAL A 133 2.90 -15.11 -3.53
N ILE A 134 2.61 -15.17 -2.24
CA ILE A 134 2.09 -16.35 -1.58
C ILE A 134 0.63 -16.54 -2.04
N ILE A 135 0.36 -17.63 -2.76
CA ILE A 135 -0.94 -17.95 -3.33
C ILE A 135 -1.61 -19.18 -2.68
N GLY A 136 -0.88 -19.85 -1.78
CA GLY A 136 -1.37 -21.05 -1.09
C GLY A 136 -0.38 -21.55 -0.06
N TRP A 137 -0.67 -22.72 0.48
CA TRP A 137 0.20 -23.42 1.43
C TRP A 137 -0.10 -24.92 1.46
N ASP A 138 0.88 -25.71 1.90
CA ASP A 138 0.74 -27.11 2.25
C ASP A 138 1.39 -27.38 3.62
N ASP A 139 0.59 -27.64 4.64
CA ASP A 139 1.07 -27.88 6.00
C ASP A 139 1.79 -29.25 6.14
N ASN A 140 1.63 -30.15 5.17
CA ASN A 140 2.24 -31.48 5.14
C ASN A 140 3.40 -31.59 4.13
N TYR A 141 3.81 -30.49 3.50
CA TYR A 141 4.94 -30.50 2.56
C TYR A 141 6.20 -30.94 3.31
N SER A 142 6.75 -32.10 2.92
CA SER A 142 7.82 -32.74 3.70
C SER A 142 9.09 -31.90 3.71
N LYS A 143 9.66 -31.72 4.88
CA LYS A 143 10.95 -31.06 5.06
C LYS A 143 12.11 -31.77 4.33
N GLU A 144 11.98 -33.08 4.08
CA GLU A 144 13.00 -33.87 3.37
C GLU A 144 13.14 -33.49 1.88
N LEU A 145 12.17 -32.74 1.33
CA LEU A 145 12.18 -32.26 -0.06
C LEU A 145 13.04 -31.01 -0.26
N PHE A 146 13.44 -30.35 0.84
CA PHE A 146 14.37 -29.22 0.77
C PHE A 146 15.82 -29.68 0.82
N ASN A 147 16.73 -28.88 0.26
CA ASN A 147 18.18 -29.20 0.29
C ASN A 147 18.79 -29.07 1.70
N ASP A 148 18.20 -28.25 2.56
CA ASP A 148 18.66 -28.05 3.94
C ASP A 148 18.05 -29.11 4.88
N GLN A 149 18.89 -30.03 5.34
CA GLN A 149 18.49 -31.10 6.26
C GLN A 149 18.37 -30.64 7.72
N THR A 150 18.60 -29.35 8.00
CA THR A 150 18.45 -28.79 9.36
C THR A 150 17.05 -28.23 9.62
N ILE A 151 16.17 -28.28 8.63
CA ILE A 151 14.77 -27.83 8.76
C ILE A 151 14.05 -28.66 9.83
N GLU A 152 13.44 -27.97 10.80
CA GLU A 152 12.89 -28.59 12.02
C GLU A 152 11.56 -29.33 11.78
N GLY A 153 10.76 -28.94 10.78
CA GLY A 153 9.43 -29.50 10.54
C GLY A 153 8.92 -29.33 9.12
N ASP A 154 7.80 -29.96 8.85
CA ASP A 154 7.10 -29.90 7.58
C ASP A 154 6.37 -28.57 7.39
N GLY A 155 5.95 -28.32 6.15
CA GLY A 155 5.12 -27.20 5.75
C GLY A 155 5.83 -26.18 4.87
N ALA A 156 5.10 -25.71 3.87
CA ALA A 156 5.56 -24.72 2.91
C ALA A 156 4.45 -23.77 2.49
N PHE A 157 4.84 -22.55 2.12
CA PHE A 157 4.02 -21.67 1.29
C PHE A 157 4.17 -22.05 -0.17
N ILE A 158 3.09 -21.93 -0.92
CA ILE A 158 3.06 -22.02 -2.39
C ILE A 158 3.19 -20.60 -2.91
N CYS A 159 4.30 -20.31 -3.58
CA CYS A 159 4.66 -18.97 -4.02
C CYS A 159 4.68 -18.89 -5.54
N MET A 160 4.12 -17.82 -6.10
CA MET A 160 4.25 -17.48 -7.51
C MET A 160 5.41 -16.50 -7.67
N ASN A 161 6.29 -16.79 -8.65
CA ASN A 161 7.42 -15.96 -9.04
C ASN A 161 7.11 -15.19 -10.34
N SER A 162 7.89 -14.16 -10.63
CA SER A 162 7.81 -13.33 -11.84
C SER A 162 8.70 -13.80 -13.00
N TRP A 163 9.28 -15.02 -12.93
CA TRP A 163 10.26 -15.50 -13.91
C TRP A 163 9.66 -16.33 -15.05
N GLY A 164 8.33 -16.33 -15.18
CA GLY A 164 7.59 -17.03 -16.24
C GLY A 164 7.40 -18.52 -15.97
N ASP A 165 6.69 -19.17 -16.89
CA ASP A 165 6.22 -20.56 -16.78
C ASP A 165 7.32 -21.61 -16.72
N ASP A 166 8.52 -21.28 -17.20
CA ASP A 166 9.68 -22.21 -17.20
C ASP A 166 10.38 -22.30 -15.82
N PHE A 167 10.01 -21.46 -14.84
CA PHE A 167 10.52 -21.56 -13.48
C PHE A 167 9.59 -22.39 -12.61
N GLY A 168 10.16 -23.31 -11.84
CA GLY A 168 9.37 -24.15 -10.92
C GLY A 168 8.32 -24.99 -11.65
N TYR A 169 7.16 -25.16 -11.03
CA TYR A 169 5.98 -25.75 -11.66
C TYR A 169 5.08 -24.65 -12.22
N HIS A 170 5.27 -24.29 -13.49
CA HIS A 170 4.52 -23.21 -14.16
C HIS A 170 4.59 -21.86 -13.42
N GLY A 171 5.78 -21.42 -13.05
CA GLY A 171 5.99 -20.18 -12.32
C GLY A 171 5.82 -20.30 -10.80
N VAL A 172 5.43 -21.47 -10.31
CA VAL A 172 5.12 -21.72 -8.88
C VAL A 172 6.19 -22.59 -8.24
N PHE A 173 6.51 -22.32 -6.98
CA PHE A 173 7.47 -23.08 -6.20
C PHE A 173 7.09 -23.08 -4.70
N TYR A 174 7.73 -23.93 -3.92
CA TYR A 174 7.47 -24.07 -2.49
C TYR A 174 8.54 -23.39 -1.67
N VAL A 175 8.15 -22.59 -0.68
CA VAL A 175 9.07 -21.96 0.27
C VAL A 175 8.76 -22.47 1.68
N SER A 176 9.75 -23.05 2.33
CA SER A 176 9.60 -23.59 3.68
C SER A 176 9.07 -22.55 4.67
N TYR A 177 8.19 -22.97 5.61
CA TYR A 177 7.83 -22.14 6.77
C TYR A 177 9.04 -21.79 7.65
N TYR A 178 10.12 -22.54 7.52
CA TYR A 178 11.37 -22.34 8.25
C TYR A 178 12.39 -21.49 7.49
N ASP A 179 12.06 -20.99 6.30
CA ASP A 179 12.84 -19.96 5.61
C ASP A 179 12.97 -18.72 6.49
N ASP A 180 14.17 -18.12 6.58
CA ASP A 180 14.42 -17.04 7.53
C ASP A 180 13.70 -15.74 7.15
N LEU A 181 13.33 -15.54 5.89
CA LEU A 181 12.77 -14.27 5.40
C LEU A 181 11.35 -14.36 4.86
N ILE A 182 10.89 -15.48 4.32
CA ILE A 182 9.50 -15.58 3.86
C ILE A 182 8.54 -15.23 5.00
N GLY A 183 7.49 -14.47 4.69
CA GLY A 183 6.57 -13.97 5.70
C GLY A 183 7.05 -12.70 6.41
N THR A 184 8.10 -12.04 5.88
CA THR A 184 8.48 -10.66 6.25
C THR A 184 8.01 -9.69 5.18
N ASN A 185 7.82 -8.41 5.50
CA ASN A 185 7.33 -7.38 4.56
C ASN A 185 6.11 -7.86 3.75
N ASN A 186 5.06 -8.23 4.43
CA ASN A 186 3.89 -8.81 3.76
C ASN A 186 2.86 -7.75 3.43
N VAL A 187 2.36 -7.72 2.20
CA VAL A 187 1.26 -6.85 1.76
C VAL A 187 0.15 -7.67 1.11
N CYS A 188 -1.07 -7.38 1.49
CA CYS A 188 -2.27 -7.93 0.89
C CYS A 188 -3.16 -6.80 0.37
N TYR A 189 -3.42 -6.76 -0.92
CA TYR A 189 -4.44 -5.90 -1.51
C TYR A 189 -5.81 -6.53 -1.24
N THR A 190 -6.71 -5.77 -0.63
CA THR A 190 -7.96 -6.32 -0.07
C THR A 190 -9.21 -5.71 -0.65
N LYS A 191 -9.09 -4.62 -1.41
CA LYS A 191 -10.20 -3.98 -2.10
C LYS A 191 -9.78 -3.40 -3.44
N ILE A 192 -10.46 -3.82 -4.50
CA ILE A 192 -10.34 -3.32 -5.86
C ILE A 192 -11.74 -3.02 -6.39
N GLU A 193 -11.91 -1.94 -7.12
CA GLU A 193 -13.19 -1.49 -7.67
C GLU A 193 -13.00 -1.04 -9.12
N ASP A 194 -14.10 -0.95 -9.87
CA ASP A 194 -14.12 -0.36 -11.21
C ASP A 194 -13.87 1.15 -11.14
N THR A 195 -13.41 1.73 -12.24
CA THR A 195 -12.99 3.14 -12.30
C THR A 195 -14.15 4.13 -12.25
N ASP A 196 -15.40 3.66 -12.24
CA ASP A 196 -16.60 4.48 -12.06
C ASP A 196 -17.05 4.65 -10.60
N ASN A 197 -16.27 4.11 -9.64
CA ASN A 197 -16.57 4.18 -8.20
C ASN A 197 -16.55 5.62 -7.68
N TYR A 198 -15.58 6.43 -8.10
CA TYR A 198 -15.47 7.87 -7.84
C TYR A 198 -15.01 8.58 -9.13
N LYS A 199 -15.32 9.87 -9.24
CA LYS A 199 -14.94 10.66 -10.42
C LYS A 199 -13.55 11.27 -10.26
N ASN A 200 -13.28 11.89 -9.12
CA ASN A 200 -12.03 12.60 -8.86
C ASN A 200 -11.36 12.09 -7.58
N ILE A 201 -10.05 12.18 -7.57
CA ILE A 201 -9.19 11.97 -6.42
C ILE A 201 -8.42 13.26 -6.16
N TYR A 202 -8.53 13.81 -4.96
CA TYR A 202 -7.74 14.92 -4.46
C TYR A 202 -6.64 14.39 -3.58
N GLN A 203 -5.39 14.68 -3.90
CA GLN A 203 -4.21 14.12 -3.24
C GLN A 203 -3.00 15.04 -3.36
N SER A 204 -2.09 14.98 -2.40
CA SER A 204 -0.80 15.66 -2.38
C SER A 204 0.36 14.71 -2.04
N ASP A 205 0.08 13.42 -1.94
CA ASP A 205 1.00 12.37 -1.51
C ASP A 205 1.23 11.34 -2.64
N LEU A 206 1.79 11.77 -3.76
CA LEU A 206 2.00 10.91 -4.93
C LEU A 206 3.06 9.83 -4.71
N CYS A 207 4.06 10.11 -3.86
CA CYS A 207 5.04 9.12 -3.41
C CYS A 207 4.50 8.23 -2.27
N GLY A 208 3.33 8.54 -1.74
CA GLY A 208 2.68 7.76 -0.68
C GLY A 208 3.32 7.91 0.70
N TRP A 209 3.21 6.88 1.52
CA TRP A 209 3.65 6.91 2.91
C TRP A 209 5.15 6.63 3.05
N THR A 210 5.99 7.67 3.00
CA THR A 210 7.45 7.59 3.14
C THR A 210 7.95 7.93 4.54
N GLY A 211 7.09 8.51 5.37
CA GLY A 211 7.44 8.89 6.74
C GLY A 211 6.25 8.96 7.69
N SER A 212 6.53 9.15 8.96
CA SER A 212 5.47 9.29 9.97
C SER A 212 5.84 10.35 10.99
N MET A 213 4.86 11.17 11.34
CA MET A 213 4.96 12.22 12.35
C MET A 213 4.02 11.98 13.54
N GLY A 214 4.22 12.75 14.61
CA GLY A 214 3.35 12.72 15.79
C GLY A 214 3.90 13.59 16.90
N PHE A 215 3.30 13.46 18.07
CA PHE A 215 3.65 14.22 19.27
C PHE A 215 4.00 13.26 20.39
N GLU A 216 5.04 13.60 21.17
CA GLU A 216 5.42 12.83 22.34
C GLU A 216 4.27 12.80 23.35
N ASP A 217 4.06 11.64 23.99
CA ASP A 217 3.04 11.39 25.02
C ASP A 217 1.58 11.58 24.58
N GLU A 218 1.31 11.75 23.28
CA GLU A 218 -0.06 11.89 22.77
C GLU A 218 -0.55 10.57 22.16
N GLN A 219 -1.67 10.08 22.69
CA GLN A 219 -2.37 8.90 22.14
C GLN A 219 -3.40 9.26 21.06
N THR A 220 -3.66 10.54 20.88
CA THR A 220 -4.61 11.05 19.89
C THR A 220 -3.97 12.19 19.12
N VAL A 221 -4.08 12.13 17.80
CA VAL A 221 -3.61 13.20 16.91
C VAL A 221 -4.63 13.47 15.82
N TYR A 222 -4.57 14.65 15.23
CA TYR A 222 -5.40 15.08 14.12
C TYR A 222 -4.53 15.47 12.95
N PHE A 223 -4.97 15.14 11.74
CA PHE A 223 -4.37 15.60 10.49
C PHE A 223 -5.43 15.92 9.45
N SER A 224 -5.12 16.79 8.52
CA SER A 224 -6.06 17.33 7.56
C SER A 224 -5.36 17.73 6.28
N ASN A 225 -6.05 17.58 5.14
CA ASN A 225 -5.70 18.24 3.89
C ASN A 225 -6.84 19.17 3.45
N VAL A 226 -6.46 20.25 2.77
CA VAL A 226 -7.36 21.25 2.19
C VAL A 226 -7.20 21.20 0.68
N TYR A 227 -8.31 21.05 -0.02
CA TYR A 227 -8.35 20.99 -1.47
C TYR A 227 -9.29 22.04 -2.04
N THR A 228 -9.09 22.40 -3.31
CA THR A 228 -10.00 23.25 -4.07
C THR A 228 -10.78 22.38 -5.04
N ALA A 229 -12.11 22.39 -4.95
CA ALA A 229 -12.97 21.60 -5.83
C ALA A 229 -12.87 22.12 -7.28
N GLU A 230 -12.62 21.23 -8.23
CA GLU A 230 -12.49 21.56 -9.65
C GLU A 230 -13.83 21.85 -10.32
N GLU A 231 -14.90 21.27 -9.77
CA GLU A 231 -16.26 21.44 -10.25
C GLU A 231 -17.26 21.35 -9.08
N LYS A 232 -18.55 21.50 -9.37
CA LYS A 232 -19.58 21.18 -8.36
C LYS A 232 -19.67 19.68 -8.19
N GLU A 233 -19.33 19.17 -7.01
CA GLU A 233 -19.21 17.76 -6.72
C GLU A 233 -19.52 17.42 -5.26
N GLN A 234 -19.42 16.16 -4.90
CA GLN A 234 -19.73 15.65 -3.56
C GLN A 234 -18.55 14.83 -3.02
N VAL A 235 -18.04 15.17 -1.84
CA VAL A 235 -17.06 14.35 -1.13
C VAL A 235 -17.77 13.12 -0.57
N GLU A 236 -17.33 11.91 -0.96
CA GLU A 236 -17.96 10.64 -0.61
C GLU A 236 -17.10 9.72 0.23
N ALA A 237 -15.78 9.81 0.08
CA ALA A 237 -14.84 8.98 0.84
C ALA A 237 -13.52 9.72 1.09
N VAL A 238 -12.75 9.20 2.02
CA VAL A 238 -11.38 9.64 2.30
C VAL A 238 -10.45 8.44 2.29
N GLY A 239 -9.19 8.65 1.85
CA GLY A 239 -8.16 7.64 1.87
C GLY A 239 -6.98 8.08 2.73
N PHE A 240 -6.48 7.20 3.58
CA PHE A 240 -5.28 7.47 4.39
C PHE A 240 -4.56 6.19 4.80
N TYR A 241 -3.30 6.33 5.21
CA TYR A 241 -2.52 5.22 5.73
C TYR A 241 -2.66 5.12 7.25
N ALA A 242 -2.98 3.92 7.74
CA ALA A 242 -2.87 3.57 9.15
C ALA A 242 -1.42 3.15 9.45
N THR A 243 -0.71 3.92 10.25
CA THR A 243 0.71 3.71 10.55
C THR A 243 0.94 2.71 11.69
N THR A 244 -0.12 2.32 12.38
CA THR A 244 -0.08 1.38 13.51
C THR A 244 -1.29 0.45 13.50
N THR A 245 -1.19 -0.68 14.21
CA THR A 245 -2.29 -1.62 14.39
C THR A 245 -3.30 -1.14 15.43
N ASP A 246 -4.55 -1.65 15.35
CA ASP A 246 -5.64 -1.31 16.27
C ASP A 246 -5.90 0.21 16.40
N LEU A 247 -5.80 0.92 15.28
CA LEU A 247 -5.98 2.36 15.20
C LEU A 247 -7.46 2.74 15.18
N GLU A 248 -7.94 3.41 16.22
CA GLU A 248 -9.27 4.02 16.21
C GLU A 248 -9.23 5.29 15.36
N TYR A 249 -10.23 5.53 14.51
CA TYR A 249 -10.32 6.72 13.69
C TYR A 249 -11.70 7.37 13.72
N GLU A 250 -11.72 8.69 13.54
CA GLU A 250 -12.91 9.51 13.26
C GLU A 250 -12.58 10.45 12.09
N VAL A 251 -13.46 10.51 11.10
CA VAL A 251 -13.35 11.39 9.94
C VAL A 251 -14.33 12.53 10.05
N PHE A 252 -13.90 13.73 9.67
CA PHE A 252 -14.73 14.92 9.59
C PHE A 252 -14.53 15.59 8.23
N VAL A 253 -15.56 16.26 7.73
CA VAL A 253 -15.51 17.05 6.49
C VAL A 253 -15.89 18.49 6.81
N CYS A 254 -15.10 19.42 6.31
CA CYS A 254 -15.41 20.85 6.31
C CYS A 254 -15.64 21.32 4.87
N PRO A 255 -16.89 21.31 4.35
CA PRO A 255 -17.17 21.63 2.96
C PRO A 255 -16.89 23.08 2.58
N LYS A 256 -16.76 23.96 3.56
CA LYS A 256 -16.56 25.41 3.38
C LYS A 256 -15.36 25.89 4.18
N TYR A 257 -14.18 25.48 3.74
CA TYR A 257 -12.95 25.94 4.36
C TYR A 257 -12.68 27.40 3.99
N LYS A 258 -12.30 28.22 4.96
CA LYS A 258 -11.93 29.63 4.79
C LYS A 258 -10.50 29.89 5.23
N ASP A 259 -10.14 29.39 6.37
CA ASP A 259 -8.83 29.48 7.00
C ASP A 259 -8.61 28.32 7.97
N VAL A 260 -7.45 28.23 8.59
CA VAL A 260 -7.08 27.16 9.51
C VAL A 260 -8.05 27.01 10.69
N ASN A 261 -8.78 28.05 11.11
CA ASN A 261 -9.77 27.95 12.19
C ASN A 261 -11.01 27.15 11.76
N SER A 262 -11.25 27.02 10.44
CA SER A 262 -12.32 26.18 9.89
C SER A 262 -12.15 24.72 10.30
N LEU A 263 -10.90 24.25 10.49
CA LEU A 263 -10.58 22.89 10.94
C LEU A 263 -11.07 22.59 12.38
N ASN A 264 -11.42 23.62 13.13
CA ASN A 264 -11.98 23.47 14.48
C ASN A 264 -13.49 23.11 14.48
N ASN A 265 -14.18 23.27 13.34
CA ASN A 265 -15.61 22.99 13.20
C ASN A 265 -15.86 21.51 12.86
N ARG A 266 -15.72 20.63 13.83
CA ARG A 266 -15.91 19.18 13.72
C ARG A 266 -17.21 18.73 14.39
N ASN A 267 -18.34 19.32 13.98
CA ASN A 267 -19.63 19.10 14.63
C ASN A 267 -20.28 17.75 14.29
N HIS A 268 -19.80 17.05 13.27
CA HIS A 268 -20.35 15.78 12.82
C HIS A 268 -19.22 14.82 12.43
N VAL A 269 -19.27 13.62 12.99
CA VAL A 269 -18.38 12.52 12.62
C VAL A 269 -18.93 11.87 11.36
N ALA A 270 -18.23 12.05 10.24
CA ALA A 270 -18.63 11.55 8.92
C ALA A 270 -18.33 10.05 8.71
N ALA A 271 -17.38 9.53 9.45
CA ALA A 271 -17.11 8.09 9.54
C ALA A 271 -16.27 7.82 10.80
N SER A 272 -16.36 6.62 11.34
CA SER A 272 -15.52 6.17 12.45
C SER A 272 -15.37 4.66 12.46
N GLY A 273 -14.28 4.16 13.04
CA GLY A 273 -14.03 2.73 13.14
C GLY A 273 -12.71 2.39 13.80
N ILE A 274 -12.31 1.12 13.64
CA ILE A 274 -11.03 0.60 14.11
C ILE A 274 -10.35 -0.12 12.95
N ILE A 275 -9.15 0.30 12.61
CA ILE A 275 -8.28 -0.35 11.63
C ILE A 275 -7.37 -1.33 12.37
N LYS A 276 -7.35 -2.58 11.93
CA LYS A 276 -6.62 -3.65 12.62
C LYS A 276 -5.16 -3.75 12.22
N ASN A 277 -4.88 -3.63 10.92
CA ASN A 277 -3.53 -3.73 10.35
C ASN A 277 -3.06 -2.36 9.86
N LYS A 278 -1.75 -2.15 9.81
CA LYS A 278 -1.18 -1.04 9.04
C LYS A 278 -1.58 -1.16 7.58
N GLY A 279 -1.51 -0.06 6.83
CA GLY A 279 -1.78 -0.08 5.39
C GLY A 279 -2.65 1.09 4.95
N TYR A 280 -3.11 1.05 3.71
CA TYR A 280 -3.96 2.07 3.13
C TYR A 280 -5.43 1.67 3.18
N TYR A 281 -6.30 2.63 3.49
CA TYR A 281 -7.73 2.41 3.62
C TYR A 281 -8.53 3.55 3.02
N THR A 282 -9.48 3.21 2.13
CA THR A 282 -10.51 4.15 1.67
C THR A 282 -11.76 3.97 2.51
N ILE A 283 -12.11 5.01 3.24
CA ILE A 283 -13.22 5.06 4.18
C ILE A 283 -14.39 5.81 3.55
N LYS A 284 -15.49 5.11 3.31
CA LYS A 284 -16.73 5.72 2.83
C LYS A 284 -17.38 6.55 3.93
N LEU A 285 -17.87 7.75 3.58
CA LEU A 285 -18.56 8.64 4.50
C LEU A 285 -20.03 8.22 4.70
N ASP A 286 -20.62 8.64 5.82
CA ASP A 286 -22.02 8.37 6.17
C ASP A 286 -23.02 9.04 5.22
N LYS A 287 -22.61 10.12 4.60
CA LYS A 287 -23.34 10.87 3.57
C LYS A 287 -22.38 11.59 2.64
N LYS A 288 -22.90 12.06 1.53
CA LYS A 288 -22.18 12.93 0.60
C LYS A 288 -22.17 14.37 1.09
N TYR A 289 -21.05 15.08 0.88
CA TYR A 289 -20.88 16.48 1.30
C TYR A 289 -20.70 17.36 0.06
N ASP A 290 -21.69 18.21 -0.23
CA ASP A 290 -21.67 19.11 -1.39
C ASP A 290 -20.56 20.15 -1.28
N VAL A 291 -19.79 20.31 -2.36
CA VAL A 291 -18.79 21.35 -2.56
C VAL A 291 -19.06 22.04 -3.90
N ALA A 292 -18.91 23.36 -3.96
CA ALA A 292 -19.09 24.11 -5.19
C ALA A 292 -17.75 24.19 -5.94
N GLU A 293 -17.82 24.42 -7.25
CA GLU A 293 -16.65 24.74 -8.09
C GLU A 293 -15.82 25.87 -7.47
N GLU A 294 -14.51 25.74 -7.49
CA GLU A 294 -13.51 26.64 -6.88
C GLU A 294 -13.63 26.82 -5.36
N GLN A 295 -14.49 26.05 -4.71
CA GLN A 295 -14.65 26.11 -3.26
C GLN A 295 -13.55 25.30 -2.56
N LYS A 296 -12.84 25.91 -1.62
CA LYS A 296 -11.95 25.18 -0.72
C LYS A 296 -12.77 24.35 0.28
N PHE A 297 -12.39 23.10 0.41
CA PHE A 297 -12.92 22.15 1.40
C PHE A 297 -11.78 21.42 2.11
N SER A 298 -12.06 20.85 3.26
CA SER A 298 -11.07 20.03 3.94
C SER A 298 -11.65 18.70 4.42
N VAL A 299 -10.81 17.70 4.44
CA VAL A 299 -11.03 16.42 5.12
C VAL A 299 -10.08 16.34 6.31
N ILE A 300 -10.58 15.85 7.44
CA ILE A 300 -9.88 15.83 8.71
C ILE A 300 -10.00 14.42 9.28
N VAL A 301 -8.90 13.85 9.71
CA VAL A 301 -8.86 12.57 10.39
C VAL A 301 -8.29 12.74 11.78
N LYS A 302 -9.02 12.21 12.76
CA LYS A 302 -8.55 12.01 14.12
C LYS A 302 -8.21 10.55 14.29
N VAL A 303 -7.03 10.24 14.76
CA VAL A 303 -6.63 8.87 15.09
C VAL A 303 -6.24 8.75 16.55
N THR A 304 -6.53 7.59 17.12
CA THR A 304 -6.22 7.29 18.52
C THR A 304 -5.67 5.86 18.63
N ASN A 305 -4.56 5.70 19.32
CA ASN A 305 -4.06 4.39 19.74
C ASN A 305 -3.94 4.33 21.27
N LYS A 306 -4.83 3.57 21.91
CA LYS A 306 -4.87 3.41 23.36
C LYS A 306 -4.02 2.26 23.88
N LYS A 307 -3.53 1.39 22.99
CA LYS A 307 -2.84 0.16 23.38
C LYS A 307 -1.34 0.35 23.60
N ASP A 308 -0.74 1.33 22.94
CA ASP A 308 0.69 1.56 23.03
C ASP A 308 1.02 3.02 23.36
N ASN A 309 1.45 3.25 24.61
CA ASN A 309 1.87 4.57 25.09
C ASN A 309 3.22 5.04 24.49
N LYS A 310 3.83 4.27 23.59
CA LYS A 310 5.12 4.57 22.97
C LYS A 310 5.00 4.92 21.47
N ILE A 311 3.81 4.80 20.89
CA ILE A 311 3.59 5.12 19.48
C ILE A 311 3.30 6.61 19.36
N PHE A 312 4.30 7.37 18.93
CA PHE A 312 4.20 8.82 18.73
C PHE A 312 3.99 9.21 17.27
N LYS A 313 4.11 8.26 16.34
CA LYS A 313 4.17 8.53 14.90
C LYS A 313 2.92 8.00 14.19
N MET A 314 1.77 8.61 14.47
CA MET A 314 0.47 8.17 13.94
C MET A 314 -0.01 8.96 12.71
N ILE A 315 0.70 10.00 12.30
CA ILE A 315 0.37 10.83 11.14
C ILE A 315 1.18 10.33 9.96
N PRO A 316 0.56 9.74 8.91
CA PRO A 316 1.27 9.32 7.72
C PRO A 316 1.65 10.54 6.89
N VAL A 317 2.91 10.62 6.49
CA VAL A 317 3.42 11.70 5.66
C VAL A 317 4.23 11.20 4.49
N GLU A 318 4.18 11.96 3.41
CA GLU A 318 5.12 11.92 2.32
C GLU A 318 6.23 12.94 2.62
N MET A 319 7.47 12.50 2.61
CA MET A 319 8.64 13.35 2.82
C MET A 319 9.82 12.81 2.02
N GLU A 320 10.73 13.68 1.65
CA GLU A 320 11.95 13.26 0.97
C GLU A 320 12.76 12.29 1.84
N THR A 321 13.31 11.29 1.20
CA THR A 321 14.29 10.36 1.73
C THR A 321 15.58 10.45 0.92
N GLU A 322 16.67 9.85 1.39
CA GLU A 322 17.96 9.86 0.67
C GLU A 322 17.86 9.33 -0.77
N SER A 323 16.90 8.44 -1.05
CA SER A 323 16.67 7.86 -2.37
C SER A 323 15.64 8.64 -3.23
N MET A 324 15.08 9.74 -2.72
CA MET A 324 13.96 10.47 -3.34
C MET A 324 14.23 11.97 -3.39
N GLU A 325 15.48 12.41 -3.38
CA GLU A 325 15.81 13.82 -3.34
C GLU A 325 15.24 14.58 -4.55
N GLY A 326 14.41 15.59 -4.27
CA GLY A 326 13.80 16.46 -5.27
C GLY A 326 12.54 15.90 -5.96
N THR A 327 11.97 14.77 -5.47
CA THR A 327 10.76 14.19 -6.07
C THR A 327 9.47 14.61 -5.36
N VAL A 328 9.56 15.02 -4.07
CA VAL A 328 8.38 15.41 -3.28
C VAL A 328 8.01 16.86 -3.58
N GLU A 329 6.81 17.08 -4.10
CA GLU A 329 6.27 18.43 -4.31
C GLU A 329 5.50 18.89 -3.05
N LEU A 330 5.91 20.04 -2.48
CA LEU A 330 5.34 20.58 -1.24
C LEU A 330 4.34 21.73 -1.47
N SER A 331 3.87 21.92 -2.70
CA SER A 331 2.99 23.05 -3.06
C SER A 331 1.62 22.66 -3.59
N ASP A 332 1.31 21.37 -3.69
CA ASP A 332 0.11 20.82 -4.30
C ASP A 332 -1.02 20.49 -3.32
N GLY A 333 -0.79 20.69 -2.01
CA GLY A 333 -1.78 20.48 -0.96
C GLY A 333 -1.52 21.37 0.26
N GLU A 334 -2.58 21.64 1.05
CA GLU A 334 -2.50 22.40 2.29
C GLU A 334 -2.66 21.45 3.47
N GLY A 335 -1.57 20.75 3.83
CA GLY A 335 -1.53 19.79 4.93
C GLY A 335 -1.42 20.46 6.30
N TYR A 336 -2.22 20.01 7.25
CA TYR A 336 -2.20 20.47 8.64
C TYR A 336 -2.24 19.30 9.62
N PHE A 337 -1.63 19.46 10.79
CA PHE A 337 -1.68 18.50 11.88
C PHE A 337 -1.74 19.16 13.25
N SER A 338 -2.28 18.45 14.26
CA SER A 338 -2.48 18.96 15.60
C SER A 338 -2.56 17.82 16.64
N ALA A 339 -1.98 18.01 17.83
CA ALA A 339 -2.18 17.10 18.95
C ALA A 339 -3.63 17.13 19.46
N GLY A 340 -4.12 18.33 19.80
CA GLY A 340 -5.44 18.51 20.41
C GLY A 340 -6.56 18.88 19.44
N GLY A 341 -6.27 19.01 18.15
CA GLY A 341 -7.24 19.42 17.14
C GLY A 341 -7.68 20.90 17.19
N LEU A 342 -6.96 21.77 17.89
CA LEU A 342 -7.24 23.20 18.00
C LEU A 342 -6.10 24.08 17.48
N ASN A 343 -4.88 23.71 17.77
CA ASN A 343 -3.69 24.41 17.34
C ASN A 343 -3.08 23.63 16.19
N TRP A 344 -3.27 24.11 14.97
CA TRP A 344 -2.86 23.45 13.74
C TRP A 344 -1.51 23.97 13.26
N GLN A 345 -0.66 23.05 12.86
CA GLN A 345 0.65 23.31 12.25
C GLN A 345 0.60 22.89 10.78
N SER A 346 1.26 23.65 9.90
CA SER A 346 1.38 23.31 8.48
C SER A 346 2.41 22.18 8.31
N ALA A 347 2.05 21.15 7.58
CA ALA A 347 2.93 20.03 7.25
C ALA A 347 4.02 20.43 6.26
N GLU A 348 3.69 21.20 5.23
CA GLU A 348 4.64 21.68 4.24
C GLU A 348 5.77 22.52 4.86
N LYS A 349 5.48 23.29 5.90
CA LYS A 349 6.51 24.03 6.67
C LYS A 349 7.45 23.11 7.46
N GLN A 350 7.08 21.84 7.62
CA GLN A 350 7.93 20.79 8.20
C GLN A 350 8.59 19.93 7.12
N GLY A 351 8.45 20.28 5.83
CA GLY A 351 9.03 19.57 4.71
C GLY A 351 8.31 18.27 4.34
N CYS A 352 6.99 18.19 4.53
CA CYS A 352 6.22 17.00 4.21
C CYS A 352 4.79 17.32 3.79
N ASN A 353 4.17 16.40 3.04
CA ASN A 353 2.74 16.36 2.76
C ASN A 353 2.03 15.37 3.68
N ILE A 354 0.77 15.61 4.01
CA ILE A 354 -0.07 14.65 4.74
C ILE A 354 -0.62 13.62 3.76
N CYS A 355 -0.41 12.33 4.01
CA CYS A 355 -0.99 11.25 3.21
C CYS A 355 -2.49 11.09 3.53
N LEU A 356 -3.30 11.97 2.98
CA LEU A 356 -4.75 11.99 3.17
C LEU A 356 -5.42 12.46 1.89
N LYS A 357 -6.22 11.59 1.29
CA LYS A 357 -6.91 11.81 0.01
C LYS A 357 -8.40 12.03 0.22
N ALA A 358 -9.03 12.77 -0.71
CA ALA A 358 -10.47 12.88 -0.79
C ALA A 358 -10.98 12.34 -2.13
N TYR A 359 -12.08 11.60 -2.10
CA TYR A 359 -12.72 11.04 -3.26
C TYR A 359 -14.10 11.67 -3.45
N THR A 360 -14.39 12.07 -4.70
CA THR A 360 -15.61 12.81 -5.02
C THR A 360 -16.35 12.20 -6.20
N SER A 361 -17.64 12.56 -6.30
CA SER A 361 -18.49 12.27 -7.47
C SER A 361 -19.40 13.46 -7.79
N ASN A 362 -20.13 13.40 -8.89
CA ASN A 362 -21.10 14.43 -9.30
C ASN A 362 -22.41 14.35 -8.51
#